data_13b76cc83bc7f69d6c4250dbc905ecf6
#
_entry.id   13b76cc83bc7f69d6c4250dbc905ecf6
#
_cell.length_a   1.000
_cell.length_b   1.000
_cell.length_c   1.000
_cell.angle_alpha   90.00
_cell.angle_beta   90.00
_cell.angle_gamma   90.00
#
_symmetry.space_group_name_H-M   'P 1'
#
loop_
_entity.id
_entity.type
_entity.pdbx_description
1 polymer ?
#
loop_
_entity_poly.entity_id
_entity_poly.type
_entity_poly.pdbx_seq_one_letter_code
_entity_poly.pdbx_strand_id
1 'polypeptide(L)'
;MRDIRFAAKIIGKFKSIQSAIFAVVTVLLLSAVLVITGVSMRYTRNSIFENSAVYTQNIVQQMNQNIDSYIDYMENIAYMISSNEDVQQYLFGENVDNGTRERLINQFKTILDGRSDIRNLGIIGSNGRKLINDGKQSVNPDLKLSTQEWYLEALHKPEGPLLTSSHVQHIISGERPWVITLSRGIRNFSNSGEKEGVFFIDLNYSAISELCDQNTIGKRGYAFILDESGNIVYHPQQQQLYNELQTENIDLIVKSKEDTVRTEKGNRGKLYSISRSNKTGWTVVGCMSVSELLRKSNQAQSIYVLISALLMIVALLFSRFLAKSLTYPLQRLRDSMSRVQEGHFDGADVEIDS
;
A
#
# COMPACT_ATOMS: atom_id res chain seq x y z
N MET A 1 -50.80 30.72 -0.28
CA MET A 1 -52.11 30.10 0.07
C MET A 1 -52.18 28.58 -0.12
N ARG A 2 -51.41 27.98 -1.03
CA ARG A 2 -51.42 26.52 -1.29
C ARG A 2 -50.84 25.71 -0.15
N ASP A 3 -49.78 26.24 0.50
CA ASP A 3 -49.04 25.56 1.58
C ASP A 3 -49.81 25.50 2.92
N ILE A 4 -50.63 26.53 3.18
CA ILE A 4 -51.47 26.56 4.40
C ILE A 4 -52.61 25.52 4.31
N ARG A 5 -53.13 25.25 3.12
CA ARG A 5 -54.17 24.23 2.90
C ARG A 5 -53.62 22.81 3.02
N PHE A 6 -52.33 22.58 2.67
CA PHE A 6 -51.69 21.30 2.82
C PHE A 6 -51.40 20.97 4.30
N ALA A 7 -50.90 21.96 5.04
CA ALA A 7 -50.69 21.84 6.49
C ALA A 7 -52.03 21.62 7.24
N ALA A 8 -53.09 22.36 6.89
CA ALA A 8 -54.42 22.19 7.48
C ALA A 8 -55.03 20.81 7.22
N LYS A 9 -54.78 20.22 6.05
CA LYS A 9 -55.26 18.86 5.70
C LYS A 9 -54.54 17.76 6.44
N ILE A 10 -53.25 17.95 6.82
CA ILE A 10 -52.49 17.03 7.64
C ILE A 10 -52.90 17.15 9.11
N ILE A 11 -53.07 18.37 9.65
CA ILE A 11 -53.45 18.64 11.04
C ILE A 11 -54.88 18.16 11.30
N GLY A 12 -55.81 18.25 10.36
CA GLY A 12 -57.20 17.78 10.49
C GLY A 12 -57.35 16.28 10.64
N LYS A 13 -56.33 15.45 10.43
CA LYS A 13 -56.36 14.01 10.68
C LYS A 13 -56.05 13.62 12.14
N PHE A 14 -55.56 14.54 12.97
CA PHE A 14 -55.19 14.26 14.33
C PHE A 14 -56.36 14.54 15.31
N LYS A 15 -56.60 13.63 16.27
CA LYS A 15 -57.66 13.72 17.25
C LYS A 15 -57.45 14.85 18.29
N SER A 16 -56.24 15.41 18.39
CA SER A 16 -55.92 16.53 19.27
C SER A 16 -54.76 17.38 18.72
N ILE A 17 -54.69 18.66 19.09
CA ILE A 17 -53.59 19.58 18.74
C ILE A 17 -52.26 19.04 19.28
N GLN A 18 -52.28 18.44 20.49
CA GLN A 18 -51.10 17.81 21.12
C GLN A 18 -50.53 16.71 20.26
N SER A 19 -51.35 15.83 19.71
CA SER A 19 -50.89 14.72 18.84
C SER A 19 -50.35 15.23 17.51
N ALA A 20 -50.88 16.33 16.98
CA ALA A 20 -50.38 16.97 15.76
C ALA A 20 -48.99 17.59 15.98
N ILE A 21 -48.79 18.34 17.06
CA ILE A 21 -47.48 18.93 17.41
C ILE A 21 -46.45 17.83 17.66
N PHE A 22 -46.81 16.82 18.43
CA PHE A 22 -45.94 15.65 18.69
C PHE A 22 -45.50 14.98 17.39
N ALA A 23 -46.41 14.70 16.47
CA ALA A 23 -46.10 14.06 15.20
C ALA A 23 -45.19 14.89 14.33
N VAL A 24 -45.45 16.20 14.16
CA VAL A 24 -44.66 17.11 13.33
C VAL A 24 -43.24 17.26 13.88
N VAL A 25 -43.10 17.52 15.19
CA VAL A 25 -41.78 17.66 15.84
C VAL A 25 -41.01 16.36 15.77
N THR A 26 -41.68 15.23 16.00
CA THR A 26 -41.06 13.90 15.91
C THR A 26 -40.52 13.63 14.50
N VAL A 27 -41.34 13.86 13.46
CA VAL A 27 -40.93 13.65 12.06
C VAL A 27 -39.74 14.55 11.70
N LEU A 28 -39.77 15.82 12.12
CA LEU A 28 -38.68 16.76 11.89
C LEU A 28 -37.35 16.30 12.54
N LEU A 29 -37.39 15.94 13.82
CA LEU A 29 -36.21 15.48 14.56
C LEU A 29 -35.66 14.16 14.01
N LEU A 30 -36.54 13.20 13.73
CA LEU A 30 -36.14 11.91 13.17
C LEU A 30 -35.55 12.06 11.77
N SER A 31 -36.13 12.90 10.92
CA SER A 31 -35.59 13.17 9.58
C SER A 31 -34.20 13.82 9.66
N ALA A 32 -34.00 14.77 10.56
CA ALA A 32 -32.69 15.40 10.78
C ALA A 32 -31.64 14.39 11.24
N VAL A 33 -31.97 13.51 12.22
CA VAL A 33 -31.06 12.46 12.69
C VAL A 33 -30.70 11.49 11.55
N LEU A 34 -31.67 11.07 10.74
CA LEU A 34 -31.43 10.16 9.63
C LEU A 34 -30.51 10.79 8.56
N VAL A 35 -30.76 12.06 8.21
CA VAL A 35 -29.92 12.78 7.22
C VAL A 35 -28.49 12.91 7.74
N ILE A 36 -28.31 13.38 8.98
CA ILE A 36 -26.97 13.54 9.58
C ILE A 36 -26.23 12.19 9.62
N THR A 37 -26.91 11.13 10.03
CA THR A 37 -26.33 9.79 10.09
C THR A 37 -25.92 9.29 8.72
N GLY A 38 -26.77 9.44 7.71
CA GLY A 38 -26.47 9.04 6.33
C GLY A 38 -25.28 9.81 5.73
N VAL A 39 -25.22 11.11 5.96
CA VAL A 39 -24.10 11.95 5.53
C VAL A 39 -22.80 11.55 6.24
N SER A 40 -22.84 11.35 7.57
CA SER A 40 -21.68 10.94 8.37
C SER A 40 -21.15 9.58 7.94
N MET A 41 -22.04 8.61 7.68
CA MET A 41 -21.63 7.28 7.18
C MET A 41 -20.93 7.36 5.83
N ARG A 42 -21.48 8.15 4.90
CA ARG A 42 -20.88 8.33 3.57
C ARG A 42 -19.52 9.03 3.66
N TYR A 43 -19.44 10.09 4.45
CA TYR A 43 -18.20 10.83 4.67
C TYR A 43 -17.11 9.94 5.29
N THR A 44 -17.44 9.21 6.37
CA THR A 44 -16.48 8.31 7.04
C THR A 44 -15.99 7.21 6.11
N ARG A 45 -16.87 6.63 5.30
CA ARG A 45 -16.48 5.62 4.32
C ARG A 45 -15.47 6.16 3.31
N ASN A 46 -15.75 7.31 2.71
CA ASN A 46 -14.84 7.93 1.74
C ASN A 46 -13.51 8.30 2.40
N SER A 47 -13.54 8.92 3.58
CA SER A 47 -12.34 9.31 4.31
C SER A 47 -11.44 8.11 4.68
N ILE A 48 -12.02 6.97 5.06
CA ILE A 48 -11.24 5.75 5.34
C ILE A 48 -10.52 5.26 4.06
N PHE A 49 -11.20 5.28 2.91
CA PHE A 49 -10.57 4.90 1.65
C PHE A 49 -9.44 5.84 1.25
N GLU A 50 -9.70 7.14 1.25
CA GLU A 50 -8.72 8.17 0.88
C GLU A 50 -7.49 8.15 1.81
N ASN A 51 -7.72 8.17 3.12
CA ASN A 51 -6.63 8.11 4.09
C ASN A 51 -5.81 6.82 3.99
N SER A 52 -6.46 5.69 3.71
CA SER A 52 -5.75 4.42 3.54
C SER A 52 -4.94 4.40 2.25
N ALA A 53 -5.44 4.99 1.17
CA ALA A 53 -4.72 5.12 -0.09
C ALA A 53 -3.47 6.00 0.09
N VAL A 54 -3.62 7.19 0.70
CA VAL A 54 -2.50 8.10 0.98
C VAL A 54 -1.47 7.45 1.90
N TYR A 55 -1.91 6.80 2.98
CA TYR A 55 -1.03 6.11 3.92
C TYR A 55 -0.23 5.00 3.22
N THR A 56 -0.90 4.16 2.41
CA THR A 56 -0.24 3.08 1.69
C THR A 56 0.73 3.63 0.64
N GLN A 57 0.36 4.71 -0.05
CA GLN A 57 1.22 5.38 -1.02
C GLN A 57 2.52 5.89 -0.39
N ASN A 58 2.44 6.52 0.78
CA ASN A 58 3.62 6.99 1.50
C ASN A 58 4.54 5.83 1.91
N ILE A 59 3.97 4.72 2.38
CA ILE A 59 4.73 3.52 2.73
C ILE A 59 5.45 2.96 1.50
N VAL A 60 4.75 2.82 0.39
CA VAL A 60 5.30 2.27 -0.87
C VAL A 60 6.40 3.16 -1.43
N GLN A 61 6.24 4.49 -1.36
CA GLN A 61 7.29 5.44 -1.73
C GLN A 61 8.53 5.31 -0.83
N GLN A 62 8.34 5.16 0.47
CA GLN A 62 9.46 4.94 1.40
C GLN A 62 10.16 3.60 1.13
N MET A 63 9.40 2.53 0.89
CA MET A 63 9.99 1.24 0.47
C MET A 63 10.83 1.39 -0.79
N ASN A 64 10.30 2.07 -1.80
CA ASN A 64 11.01 2.32 -3.04
C ASN A 64 12.33 3.08 -2.82
N GLN A 65 12.31 4.14 -2.01
CA GLN A 65 13.52 4.90 -1.64
C GLN A 65 14.54 4.04 -0.89
N ASN A 66 14.09 3.16 0.02
CA ASN A 66 14.97 2.25 0.75
C ASN A 66 15.62 1.23 -0.20
N ILE A 67 14.85 0.70 -1.14
CA ILE A 67 15.35 -0.21 -2.19
C ILE A 67 16.35 0.51 -3.08
N ASP A 68 16.03 1.71 -3.56
CA ASP A 68 16.96 2.52 -4.37
C ASP A 68 18.28 2.78 -3.64
N SER A 69 18.21 3.15 -2.36
CA SER A 69 19.40 3.37 -1.52
C SER A 69 20.23 2.10 -1.32
N TYR A 70 19.56 0.96 -1.17
CA TYR A 70 20.22 -0.34 -1.07
C TYR A 70 20.93 -0.72 -2.37
N ILE A 71 20.27 -0.52 -3.50
CA ILE A 71 20.89 -0.76 -4.82
C ILE A 71 22.03 0.21 -5.07
N ASP A 72 21.91 1.50 -4.68
CA ASP A 72 23.01 2.48 -4.74
C ASP A 72 24.26 1.97 -4.03
N TYR A 73 24.06 1.41 -2.83
CA TYR A 73 25.17 0.86 -2.08
C TYR A 73 25.83 -0.33 -2.79
N MET A 74 25.03 -1.24 -3.38
CA MET A 74 25.56 -2.37 -4.16
C MET A 74 26.26 -1.93 -5.44
N GLU A 75 25.74 -0.90 -6.11
CA GLU A 75 26.38 -0.27 -7.26
C GLU A 75 27.74 0.32 -6.92
N ASN A 76 27.87 0.95 -5.75
CA ASN A 76 29.15 1.47 -5.28
C ASN A 76 30.17 0.36 -5.05
N ILE A 77 29.76 -0.77 -4.46
CA ILE A 77 30.62 -1.96 -4.34
C ILE A 77 31.06 -2.45 -5.72
N ALA A 78 30.10 -2.59 -6.65
CA ALA A 78 30.39 -3.03 -8.00
C ALA A 78 31.36 -2.10 -8.74
N TYR A 79 31.20 -0.78 -8.54
CA TYR A 79 32.10 0.21 -9.10
C TYR A 79 33.52 0.10 -8.53
N MET A 80 33.66 0.01 -7.20
CA MET A 80 34.95 -0.12 -6.54
C MET A 80 35.70 -1.36 -7.00
N ILE A 81 35.01 -2.53 -7.09
CA ILE A 81 35.62 -3.76 -7.53
C ILE A 81 35.99 -3.71 -9.01
N SER A 82 35.09 -3.27 -9.87
CA SER A 82 35.35 -3.22 -11.32
C SER A 82 36.46 -2.25 -11.72
N SER A 83 36.75 -1.26 -10.87
CA SER A 83 37.80 -0.25 -11.09
C SER A 83 39.12 -0.61 -10.38
N ASN A 84 39.19 -1.75 -9.68
CA ASN A 84 40.36 -2.17 -8.92
C ASN A 84 41.49 -2.64 -9.85
N GLU A 85 42.73 -2.21 -9.59
CA GLU A 85 43.92 -2.57 -10.39
C GLU A 85 44.20 -4.07 -10.32
N ASP A 86 43.99 -4.73 -9.16
CA ASP A 86 44.15 -6.18 -9.02
C ASP A 86 43.16 -6.95 -9.92
N VAL A 87 41.93 -6.41 -10.13
CA VAL A 87 40.94 -6.97 -11.05
C VAL A 87 41.39 -6.85 -12.48
N GLN A 88 41.96 -5.70 -12.86
CA GLN A 88 42.53 -5.47 -14.20
C GLN A 88 43.69 -6.44 -14.47
N GLN A 89 44.61 -6.55 -13.53
CA GLN A 89 45.76 -7.45 -13.62
C GLN A 89 45.35 -8.91 -13.66
N TYR A 90 44.37 -9.30 -12.82
CA TYR A 90 43.88 -10.70 -12.77
C TYR A 90 43.17 -11.09 -14.08
N LEU A 91 42.26 -10.24 -14.58
CA LEU A 91 41.47 -10.57 -15.76
C LEU A 91 42.28 -10.41 -17.06
N PHE A 92 43.06 -9.33 -17.21
CA PHE A 92 43.61 -8.91 -18.49
C PHE A 92 45.16 -8.91 -18.57
N GLY A 93 45.82 -9.03 -17.42
CA GLY A 93 47.29 -9.13 -17.38
C GLY A 93 47.84 -10.39 -18.08
N GLU A 94 48.98 -10.28 -18.74
CA GLU A 94 49.64 -11.45 -19.39
C GLU A 94 50.06 -12.48 -18.35
N ASN A 95 50.69 -12.04 -17.25
CA ASN A 95 51.14 -12.87 -16.15
C ASN A 95 50.40 -12.50 -14.87
N VAL A 96 49.58 -13.43 -14.34
CA VAL A 96 48.87 -13.25 -13.08
C VAL A 96 49.75 -13.73 -11.95
N ASP A 97 50.19 -12.80 -11.10
CA ASP A 97 50.89 -13.15 -9.85
C ASP A 97 49.94 -13.81 -8.83
N ASN A 98 50.46 -14.82 -8.11
CA ASN A 98 49.68 -15.46 -7.05
C ASN A 98 49.25 -14.48 -5.96
N GLY A 99 50.04 -13.45 -5.67
CA GLY A 99 49.70 -12.41 -4.71
C GLY A 99 48.48 -11.60 -5.10
N THR A 100 48.32 -11.28 -6.40
CA THR A 100 47.11 -10.59 -6.94
C THR A 100 45.87 -11.43 -6.72
N ARG A 101 45.93 -12.72 -7.05
CA ARG A 101 44.82 -13.64 -6.81
C ARG A 101 44.44 -13.73 -5.33
N GLU A 102 45.41 -13.87 -4.43
CA GLU A 102 45.16 -13.92 -2.99
C GLU A 102 44.57 -12.64 -2.42
N ARG A 103 45.01 -11.46 -2.87
CA ARG A 103 44.41 -10.17 -2.45
C ARG A 103 42.96 -10.10 -2.86
N LEU A 104 42.60 -10.50 -4.07
CA LEU A 104 41.20 -10.51 -4.56
C LEU A 104 40.34 -11.50 -3.76
N ILE A 105 40.87 -12.70 -3.47
CA ILE A 105 40.17 -13.70 -2.63
C ILE A 105 39.88 -13.11 -1.25
N ASN A 106 40.87 -12.48 -0.62
CA ASN A 106 40.70 -11.85 0.70
C ASN A 106 39.70 -10.71 0.67
N GLN A 107 39.71 -9.88 -0.39
CA GLN A 107 38.74 -8.81 -0.58
C GLN A 107 37.32 -9.34 -0.73
N PHE A 108 37.12 -10.36 -1.58
CA PHE A 108 35.83 -10.99 -1.79
C PHE A 108 35.32 -11.67 -0.53
N LYS A 109 36.19 -12.38 0.17
CA LYS A 109 35.88 -13.01 1.46
C LYS A 109 35.46 -11.95 2.51
N THR A 110 36.18 -10.82 2.60
CA THR A 110 35.82 -9.75 3.53
C THR A 110 34.43 -9.19 3.24
N ILE A 111 34.06 -9.03 1.98
CA ILE A 111 32.72 -8.58 1.60
C ILE A 111 31.68 -9.63 1.99
N LEU A 112 31.89 -10.90 1.64
CA LEU A 112 30.95 -11.99 1.94
C LEU A 112 30.78 -12.23 3.44
N ASP A 113 31.86 -12.20 4.21
CA ASP A 113 31.83 -12.39 5.67
C ASP A 113 31.12 -11.22 6.39
N GLY A 114 31.23 -10.02 5.82
CA GLY A 114 30.59 -8.81 6.35
C GLY A 114 29.14 -8.60 5.89
N ARG A 115 28.63 -9.37 4.91
CA ARG A 115 27.36 -9.13 4.22
C ARG A 115 26.57 -10.41 3.98
N SER A 116 25.64 -10.69 4.89
CA SER A 116 24.76 -11.87 4.78
C SER A 116 23.71 -11.76 3.67
N ASP A 117 23.49 -10.56 3.16
CA ASP A 117 22.57 -10.25 2.07
C ASP A 117 23.18 -10.52 0.68
N ILE A 118 24.49 -10.77 0.60
CA ILE A 118 25.18 -11.20 -0.63
C ILE A 118 25.37 -12.72 -0.61
N ARG A 119 24.88 -13.41 -1.65
CA ARG A 119 25.03 -14.86 -1.79
C ARG A 119 26.31 -15.21 -2.51
N ASN A 120 26.56 -14.58 -3.66
CA ASN A 120 27.77 -14.77 -4.43
C ASN A 120 28.23 -13.42 -4.95
N LEU A 121 29.53 -13.33 -5.23
CA LEU A 121 30.11 -12.27 -6.04
C LEU A 121 31.28 -12.82 -6.83
N GLY A 122 31.58 -12.16 -7.95
CA GLY A 122 32.67 -12.63 -8.77
C GLY A 122 32.98 -11.76 -9.97
N ILE A 123 34.13 -12.07 -10.59
CA ILE A 123 34.60 -11.46 -11.83
C ILE A 123 34.81 -12.55 -12.88
N ILE A 124 34.43 -12.24 -14.12
CA ILE A 124 34.51 -13.17 -15.26
C ILE A 124 35.03 -12.38 -16.46
N GLY A 125 36.18 -12.78 -17.00
CA GLY A 125 36.72 -12.21 -18.22
C GLY A 125 36.24 -12.92 -19.50
N SER A 126 36.19 -12.24 -20.60
CA SER A 126 35.89 -12.80 -21.93
C SER A 126 36.90 -13.86 -22.37
N ASN A 127 38.13 -13.81 -21.83
CA ASN A 127 39.20 -14.78 -22.04
C ASN A 127 39.02 -16.08 -21.22
N GLY A 128 37.89 -16.24 -20.44
CA GLY A 128 37.60 -17.42 -19.62
C GLY A 128 38.20 -17.37 -18.23
N ARG A 129 39.04 -16.39 -17.88
CA ARG A 129 39.50 -16.21 -16.48
C ARG A 129 38.33 -15.82 -15.60
N LYS A 130 38.24 -16.42 -14.42
CA LYS A 130 37.16 -16.17 -13.46
C LYS A 130 37.64 -16.34 -12.02
N LEU A 131 37.07 -15.53 -11.15
CA LEU A 131 37.18 -15.68 -9.70
C LEU A 131 35.79 -15.47 -9.09
N ILE A 132 35.30 -16.45 -8.36
CA ILE A 132 33.96 -16.43 -7.73
C ILE A 132 34.15 -16.75 -6.26
N ASN A 133 33.53 -15.94 -5.42
CA ASN A 133 33.60 -16.04 -3.96
C ASN A 133 35.06 -16.12 -3.45
N ASP A 134 35.38 -17.19 -2.68
CA ASP A 134 36.72 -17.43 -2.15
C ASP A 134 37.60 -18.27 -3.10
N GLY A 135 37.12 -18.55 -4.30
CA GLY A 135 37.82 -19.37 -5.31
C GLY A 135 37.96 -20.84 -4.96
N LYS A 136 37.35 -21.31 -3.86
CA LYS A 136 37.40 -22.72 -3.40
C LYS A 136 36.15 -23.48 -3.78
N GLN A 137 35.02 -22.81 -3.94
CA GLN A 137 33.77 -23.43 -4.31
C GLN A 137 33.82 -23.98 -5.74
N SER A 138 33.21 -25.15 -5.94
CA SER A 138 33.12 -25.79 -7.26
C SER A 138 32.11 -25.00 -8.11
N VAL A 139 32.61 -24.31 -9.12
CA VAL A 139 31.77 -23.68 -10.14
C VAL A 139 31.13 -24.74 -11.01
N ASN A 140 29.86 -24.65 -11.28
CA ASN A 140 29.12 -25.58 -12.11
C ASN A 140 29.78 -25.73 -13.50
N PRO A 141 30.32 -26.87 -13.87
CA PRO A 141 31.00 -27.08 -15.14
C PRO A 141 30.07 -27.03 -16.34
N ASP A 142 28.79 -27.34 -16.14
CA ASP A 142 27.77 -27.36 -17.20
C ASP A 142 27.25 -25.94 -17.52
N LEU A 143 27.52 -24.96 -16.66
CA LEU A 143 27.07 -23.60 -16.84
C LEU A 143 28.09 -22.77 -17.63
N LYS A 144 27.73 -22.40 -18.84
CA LYS A 144 28.52 -21.42 -19.63
C LYS A 144 28.18 -20.03 -19.15
N LEU A 145 29.02 -19.48 -18.27
CA LEU A 145 28.80 -18.14 -17.66
C LEU A 145 28.73 -17.04 -18.71
N SER A 146 29.53 -17.12 -19.77
CA SER A 146 29.58 -16.16 -20.88
C SER A 146 28.33 -16.15 -21.76
N THR A 147 27.40 -17.10 -21.60
CA THR A 147 26.14 -17.12 -22.35
C THR A 147 24.95 -16.70 -21.49
N GLN A 148 25.17 -16.36 -20.23
CA GLN A 148 24.11 -15.87 -19.35
C GLN A 148 23.66 -14.48 -19.77
N GLU A 149 22.35 -14.24 -19.73
CA GLU A 149 21.75 -12.96 -20.14
C GLU A 149 22.36 -11.79 -19.37
N TRP A 150 22.45 -11.86 -18.06
CA TRP A 150 23.05 -10.82 -17.21
C TRP A 150 24.52 -10.54 -17.55
N TYR A 151 25.28 -11.54 -18.03
CA TYR A 151 26.66 -11.37 -18.47
C TYR A 151 26.74 -10.62 -19.81
N LEU A 152 25.96 -11.08 -20.81
CA LEU A 152 25.94 -10.50 -22.15
C LEU A 152 25.42 -9.06 -22.11
N GLU A 153 24.34 -8.80 -21.39
CA GLU A 153 23.79 -7.46 -21.27
C GLU A 153 24.74 -6.50 -20.55
N ALA A 154 25.44 -6.94 -19.48
CA ALA A 154 26.43 -6.13 -18.79
C ALA A 154 27.59 -5.70 -19.69
N LEU A 155 27.99 -6.55 -20.64
CA LEU A 155 29.01 -6.19 -21.65
C LEU A 155 28.48 -5.14 -22.62
N HIS A 156 27.20 -5.24 -23.04
CA HIS A 156 26.65 -4.38 -24.09
C HIS A 156 26.09 -3.06 -23.55
N LYS A 157 25.66 -3.01 -22.28
CA LYS A 157 25.10 -1.80 -21.68
C LYS A 157 26.17 -0.70 -21.61
N PRO A 158 25.92 0.51 -22.16
CA PRO A 158 26.97 1.54 -22.30
C PRO A 158 27.52 2.00 -20.97
N GLU A 159 26.65 2.20 -19.95
CA GLU A 159 27.05 2.63 -18.61
C GLU A 159 26.10 2.10 -17.53
N GLY A 160 26.63 1.99 -16.30
CA GLY A 160 25.86 1.57 -15.14
C GLY A 160 25.73 0.04 -14.97
N PRO A 161 25.29 -0.40 -13.83
CA PRO A 161 24.99 -1.79 -13.56
C PRO A 161 23.67 -2.21 -14.19
N LEU A 162 23.50 -3.52 -14.35
CA LEU A 162 22.29 -4.19 -14.75
C LEU A 162 21.73 -4.95 -13.55
N LEU A 163 20.42 -4.84 -13.33
CA LEU A 163 19.69 -5.64 -12.37
C LEU A 163 18.80 -6.65 -13.09
N THR A 164 18.86 -7.91 -12.69
CA THR A 164 17.94 -8.93 -13.20
C THR A 164 16.69 -9.00 -12.32
N SER A 165 15.64 -9.64 -12.84
CA SER A 165 14.54 -10.13 -12.01
C SER A 165 14.98 -11.30 -11.15
N SER A 166 14.17 -11.71 -10.16
CA SER A 166 14.48 -12.88 -9.33
C SER A 166 14.57 -14.14 -10.15
N HIS A 167 15.65 -14.88 -9.97
CA HIS A 167 15.90 -16.15 -10.66
C HIS A 167 16.65 -17.13 -9.78
N VAL A 168 16.65 -18.40 -10.20
CA VAL A 168 17.44 -19.44 -9.53
C VAL A 168 18.86 -19.42 -10.08
N GLN A 169 19.84 -19.18 -9.21
CA GLN A 169 21.24 -19.18 -9.59
C GLN A 169 21.84 -20.58 -9.57
N HIS A 170 22.59 -20.90 -10.60
CA HIS A 170 23.24 -22.22 -10.80
C HIS A 170 24.76 -22.14 -10.87
N ILE A 171 25.38 -21.03 -10.46
CA ILE A 171 26.84 -20.82 -10.58
C ILE A 171 27.63 -21.82 -9.74
N ILE A 172 27.19 -22.09 -8.52
CA ILE A 172 27.86 -23.02 -7.62
C ILE A 172 27.22 -24.42 -7.74
N SER A 173 28.05 -25.43 -7.93
CA SER A 173 27.59 -26.82 -8.04
C SER A 173 26.82 -27.26 -6.81
N GLY A 174 25.60 -27.80 -7.03
CA GLY A 174 24.75 -28.31 -5.95
C GLY A 174 23.93 -27.23 -5.21
N GLU A 175 24.13 -25.94 -5.50
CA GLU A 175 23.37 -24.84 -4.94
C GLU A 175 22.36 -24.29 -5.93
N ARG A 176 21.16 -23.93 -5.45
CA ARG A 176 20.09 -23.34 -6.26
C ARG A 176 19.36 -22.21 -5.49
N PRO A 177 20.10 -21.19 -5.05
CA PRO A 177 19.47 -20.09 -4.33
C PRO A 177 18.64 -19.20 -5.28
N TRP A 178 17.57 -18.63 -4.74
CA TRP A 178 16.88 -17.52 -5.38
C TRP A 178 17.66 -16.23 -5.13
N VAL A 179 17.99 -15.54 -6.20
CA VAL A 179 18.80 -14.33 -6.16
C VAL A 179 18.29 -13.28 -7.15
N ILE A 180 18.75 -12.06 -6.94
CA ILE A 180 18.70 -10.96 -7.90
C ILE A 180 20.15 -10.64 -8.22
N THR A 181 20.53 -10.70 -9.49
CA THR A 181 21.92 -10.42 -9.91
C THR A 181 22.09 -8.99 -10.34
N LEU A 182 23.01 -8.29 -9.67
CA LEU A 182 23.53 -7.01 -10.12
C LEU A 182 24.84 -7.29 -10.87
N SER A 183 24.92 -6.89 -12.12
CA SER A 183 26.10 -7.09 -12.96
C SER A 183 26.62 -5.78 -13.58
N ARG A 184 27.93 -5.67 -13.75
CA ARG A 184 28.59 -4.51 -14.32
C ARG A 184 29.73 -4.93 -15.23
N GLY A 185 29.78 -4.36 -16.44
CA GLY A 185 30.89 -4.58 -17.36
C GLY A 185 32.19 -3.95 -16.86
N ILE A 186 33.29 -4.70 -16.95
CA ILE A 186 34.65 -4.27 -16.61
C ILE A 186 35.37 -3.89 -17.89
N ARG A 187 35.88 -2.65 -17.98
CA ARG A 187 36.68 -2.17 -19.12
C ARG A 187 38.10 -2.66 -18.99
N ASN A 188 38.69 -3.09 -20.11
CA ASN A 188 40.11 -3.34 -20.18
C ASN A 188 40.84 -2.01 -20.49
N PHE A 189 41.61 -1.49 -19.54
CA PHE A 189 42.29 -0.21 -19.70
C PHE A 189 43.52 -0.30 -20.61
N SER A 190 44.04 -1.50 -20.88
CA SER A 190 45.19 -1.73 -21.75
C SER A 190 44.81 -1.88 -23.23
N ASN A 191 43.51 -2.15 -23.50
CA ASN A 191 43.04 -2.38 -24.88
C ASN A 191 41.79 -1.53 -25.15
N SER A 192 41.94 -0.42 -25.82
CA SER A 192 40.88 0.51 -26.33
C SER A 192 39.79 0.88 -25.33
N GLY A 193 39.83 0.42 -24.06
CA GLY A 193 38.82 0.64 -23.03
C GLY A 193 37.51 -0.10 -23.28
N GLU A 194 37.51 -1.13 -24.14
CA GLU A 194 36.34 -1.99 -24.33
C GLU A 194 36.05 -2.84 -23.10
N LYS A 195 34.79 -3.22 -22.96
CA LYS A 195 34.35 -4.12 -21.87
C LYS A 195 34.67 -5.56 -22.24
N GLU A 196 35.60 -6.15 -21.53
CA GLU A 196 36.06 -7.50 -21.76
C GLU A 196 35.85 -8.41 -20.53
N GLY A 197 35.14 -7.95 -19.53
CA GLY A 197 34.81 -8.71 -18.35
C GLY A 197 33.55 -8.20 -17.68
N VAL A 198 33.04 -8.98 -16.74
CA VAL A 198 31.85 -8.64 -15.95
C VAL A 198 32.12 -8.94 -14.48
N PHE A 199 31.81 -7.99 -13.63
CA PHE A 199 31.63 -8.17 -12.21
C PHE A 199 30.14 -8.43 -11.92
N PHE A 200 29.84 -9.35 -11.03
CA PHE A 200 28.47 -9.60 -10.58
C PHE A 200 28.39 -9.78 -9.07
N ILE A 201 27.23 -9.42 -8.55
CA ILE A 201 26.80 -9.71 -7.15
C ILE A 201 25.43 -10.37 -7.21
N ASP A 202 25.29 -11.52 -6.59
CA ASP A 202 24.02 -12.19 -6.35
C ASP A 202 23.49 -11.75 -4.98
N LEU A 203 22.43 -10.99 -4.97
CA LEU A 203 21.74 -10.56 -3.77
C LEU A 203 20.76 -11.64 -3.32
N ASN A 204 20.78 -11.95 -2.03
CA ASN A 204 19.80 -12.85 -1.45
C ASN A 204 18.38 -12.32 -1.63
N TYR A 205 17.46 -13.16 -2.06
CA TYR A 205 16.04 -12.82 -2.13
C TYR A 205 15.49 -12.30 -0.79
N SER A 206 15.98 -12.83 0.35
CA SER A 206 15.62 -12.40 1.70
C SER A 206 15.96 -10.94 1.98
N ALA A 207 17.02 -10.39 1.37
CA ALA A 207 17.39 -8.98 1.56
C ALA A 207 16.31 -8.03 1.05
N ILE A 208 15.73 -8.33 -0.11
CA ILE A 208 14.60 -7.56 -0.65
C ILE A 208 13.32 -7.82 0.16
N SER A 209 13.11 -9.05 0.62
CA SER A 209 11.99 -9.38 1.52
C SER A 209 12.03 -8.54 2.79
N GLU A 210 13.18 -8.44 3.44
CA GLU A 210 13.35 -7.64 4.67
C GLU A 210 13.04 -6.16 4.45
N LEU A 211 13.47 -5.57 3.33
CA LEU A 211 13.16 -4.18 2.98
C LEU A 211 11.64 -3.96 2.79
N CYS A 212 10.95 -4.94 2.23
CA CYS A 212 9.49 -4.90 2.06
C CYS A 212 8.74 -5.15 3.36
N ASP A 213 9.24 -6.05 4.22
CA ASP A 213 8.58 -6.48 5.46
C ASP A 213 8.75 -5.51 6.63
N GLN A 214 9.76 -4.61 6.57
CA GLN A 214 9.96 -3.57 7.58
C GLN A 214 8.76 -2.63 7.75
N ASN A 215 7.93 -2.49 6.73
CA ASN A 215 6.77 -1.62 6.73
C ASN A 215 5.49 -2.41 6.47
N THR A 216 4.60 -2.49 7.47
CA THR A 216 3.34 -3.23 7.34
C THR A 216 2.25 -2.40 6.65
N ILE A 217 1.66 -2.94 5.61
CA ILE A 217 0.51 -2.35 4.91
C ILE A 217 -0.79 -2.86 5.53
N GLY A 218 -1.33 -2.13 6.51
CA GLY A 218 -2.52 -2.58 7.25
C GLY A 218 -2.25 -3.88 8.03
N LYS A 219 -3.29 -4.70 8.22
CA LYS A 219 -3.17 -6.00 8.92
C LYS A 219 -2.95 -7.18 7.99
N ARG A 220 -3.39 -7.08 6.74
CA ARG A 220 -3.38 -8.16 5.73
C ARG A 220 -2.86 -7.69 4.38
N GLY A 221 -2.44 -6.44 4.28
CA GLY A 221 -1.80 -5.91 3.09
C GLY A 221 -0.34 -6.39 3.00
N TYR A 222 0.22 -6.30 1.82
CA TYR A 222 1.58 -6.69 1.51
C TYR A 222 2.13 -5.83 0.38
N ALA A 223 3.45 -5.84 0.21
CA ALA A 223 4.11 -5.27 -0.94
C ALA A 223 4.65 -6.37 -1.85
N PHE A 224 4.75 -6.07 -3.13
CA PHE A 224 5.47 -6.85 -4.13
C PHE A 224 6.16 -5.92 -5.14
N ILE A 225 7.09 -6.45 -5.90
CA ILE A 225 7.92 -5.67 -6.83
C ILE A 225 7.85 -6.31 -8.21
N LEU A 226 7.66 -5.47 -9.22
CA LEU A 226 7.70 -5.83 -10.63
C LEU A 226 8.90 -5.16 -11.30
N ASP A 227 9.45 -5.79 -12.34
CA ASP A 227 10.38 -5.15 -13.28
C ASP A 227 9.62 -4.30 -14.34
N GLU A 228 10.36 -3.67 -15.25
CA GLU A 228 9.79 -2.86 -16.33
C GLU A 228 8.91 -3.68 -17.29
N SER A 229 9.17 -4.97 -17.42
CA SER A 229 8.41 -5.90 -18.28
C SER A 229 7.17 -6.46 -17.58
N GLY A 230 7.01 -6.19 -16.27
CA GLY A 230 5.93 -6.74 -15.44
C GLY A 230 6.22 -8.11 -14.84
N ASN A 231 7.45 -8.61 -14.92
CA ASN A 231 7.84 -9.82 -14.23
C ASN A 231 7.97 -9.56 -12.72
N ILE A 232 7.69 -10.56 -11.90
CA ILE A 232 7.75 -10.45 -10.46
C ILE A 232 9.22 -10.53 -10.00
N VAL A 233 9.72 -9.44 -9.43
CA VAL A 233 11.03 -9.39 -8.78
C VAL A 233 10.93 -9.90 -7.34
N TYR A 234 9.87 -9.52 -6.62
CA TYR A 234 9.59 -9.96 -5.26
C TYR A 234 8.09 -10.12 -5.03
N HIS A 235 7.69 -11.19 -4.35
CA HIS A 235 6.34 -11.39 -3.85
C HIS A 235 6.37 -12.18 -2.53
N PRO A 236 5.61 -11.78 -1.47
CA PRO A 236 5.65 -12.47 -0.17
C PRO A 236 5.13 -13.92 -0.24
N GLN A 237 4.31 -14.23 -1.23
CA GLN A 237 3.89 -15.60 -1.54
C GLN A 237 4.80 -16.17 -2.64
N GLN A 238 5.94 -16.73 -2.26
CA GLN A 238 6.92 -17.27 -3.20
C GLN A 238 6.34 -18.30 -4.20
N GLN A 239 5.27 -18.98 -3.86
CA GLN A 239 4.57 -19.92 -4.76
C GLN A 239 4.08 -19.26 -6.05
N GLN A 240 3.86 -17.95 -6.05
CA GLN A 240 3.49 -17.21 -7.26
C GLN A 240 4.65 -17.04 -8.24
N LEU A 241 5.89 -17.05 -7.75
CA LEU A 241 7.09 -17.06 -8.60
C LEU A 241 7.27 -18.41 -9.29
N TYR A 242 6.90 -19.51 -8.61
CA TYR A 242 7.11 -20.88 -9.13
C TYR A 242 6.03 -21.37 -10.08
N ASN A 243 4.77 -20.94 -9.89
CA ASN A 243 3.61 -21.56 -10.55
C ASN A 243 2.92 -20.67 -11.57
N GLU A 244 3.45 -19.48 -11.88
CA GLU A 244 2.82 -18.47 -12.75
C GLU A 244 1.36 -18.15 -12.35
N LEU A 245 0.98 -18.43 -11.10
CA LEU A 245 -0.35 -18.16 -10.57
C LEU A 245 -0.50 -16.64 -10.37
N GLN A 246 -0.96 -15.97 -11.40
CA GLN A 246 -1.24 -14.54 -11.37
C GLN A 246 -2.46 -14.27 -10.49
N THR A 247 -2.25 -14.06 -9.19
CA THR A 247 -3.30 -13.58 -8.29
C THR A 247 -3.44 -12.05 -8.33
N GLU A 248 -2.46 -11.37 -8.97
CA GLU A 248 -2.39 -9.93 -9.10
C GLU A 248 -2.79 -9.46 -10.50
N ASN A 249 -3.39 -8.27 -10.59
CA ASN A 249 -3.72 -7.65 -11.87
C ASN A 249 -2.51 -6.87 -12.42
N ILE A 250 -1.45 -7.59 -12.79
CA ILE A 250 -0.18 -6.99 -13.28
C ILE A 250 -0.43 -6.08 -14.48
N ASP A 251 -1.22 -6.52 -15.46
CA ASP A 251 -1.56 -5.71 -16.63
C ASP A 251 -2.18 -4.35 -16.28
N LEU A 252 -3.03 -4.33 -15.24
CA LEU A 252 -3.66 -3.10 -14.76
C LEU A 252 -2.62 -2.16 -14.12
N ILE A 253 -1.69 -2.72 -13.36
CA ILE A 253 -0.64 -1.98 -12.66
C ILE A 253 0.35 -1.38 -13.65
N VAL A 254 0.84 -2.18 -14.60
CA VAL A 254 1.83 -1.76 -15.60
C VAL A 254 1.25 -0.69 -16.54
N LYS A 255 -0.01 -0.84 -16.97
CA LYS A 255 -0.68 0.12 -17.87
C LYS A 255 -1.16 1.40 -17.19
N SER A 256 -1.29 1.39 -15.85
CA SER A 256 -1.75 2.57 -15.13
C SER A 256 -0.69 3.66 -15.10
N LYS A 257 -1.13 4.91 -15.31
CA LYS A 257 -0.32 6.11 -15.04
C LYS A 257 -0.57 6.70 -13.66
N GLU A 258 -1.57 6.18 -12.95
CA GLU A 258 -1.95 6.65 -11.62
C GLU A 258 -1.12 5.92 -10.55
N ASP A 259 -0.82 6.64 -9.47
CA ASP A 259 -0.09 6.09 -8.32
C ASP A 259 -0.98 5.19 -7.43
N THR A 260 -2.28 5.23 -7.65
CA THR A 260 -3.24 4.39 -6.91
C THR A 260 -4.29 3.83 -7.84
N VAL A 261 -4.45 2.52 -7.84
CA VAL A 261 -5.40 1.80 -8.71
C VAL A 261 -6.29 0.88 -7.88
N ARG A 262 -7.59 0.91 -8.16
CA ARG A 262 -8.56 0.04 -7.50
C ARG A 262 -9.17 -0.95 -8.48
N THR A 263 -9.25 -2.22 -8.06
CA THR A 263 -10.02 -3.22 -8.81
C THR A 263 -11.48 -3.19 -8.37
N GLU A 264 -12.40 -3.19 -9.34
CA GLU A 264 -13.86 -3.00 -9.08
C GLU A 264 -14.61 -4.26 -8.60
N LYS A 265 -13.96 -5.36 -8.32
CA LYS A 265 -14.67 -6.61 -7.95
C LYS A 265 -15.09 -6.66 -6.47
N GLY A 266 -16.10 -5.86 -6.07
CA GLY A 266 -16.85 -5.98 -4.81
C GLY A 266 -15.98 -6.17 -3.56
N ASN A 267 -16.40 -7.06 -2.64
CA ASN A 267 -15.65 -7.38 -1.42
C ASN A 267 -14.29 -8.05 -1.64
N ARG A 268 -14.00 -8.57 -2.84
CA ARG A 268 -12.73 -9.16 -3.25
C ARG A 268 -11.83 -8.17 -3.97
N GLY A 269 -12.23 -6.91 -4.08
CA GLY A 269 -11.43 -5.85 -4.68
C GLY A 269 -10.12 -5.63 -3.93
N LYS A 270 -9.08 -5.24 -4.67
CA LYS A 270 -7.78 -4.83 -4.14
C LYS A 270 -7.56 -3.34 -4.44
N LEU A 271 -6.91 -2.67 -3.53
CA LEU A 271 -6.37 -1.32 -3.72
C LEU A 271 -4.86 -1.46 -3.88
N TYR A 272 -4.33 -1.02 -5.00
CA TYR A 272 -2.90 -0.99 -5.29
C TYR A 272 -2.40 0.45 -5.17
N SER A 273 -1.33 0.63 -4.41
CA SER A 273 -0.53 1.85 -4.38
C SER A 273 0.79 1.57 -5.07
N ILE A 274 1.20 2.42 -6.00
CA ILE A 274 2.26 2.16 -6.96
C ILE A 274 3.34 3.22 -6.83
N SER A 275 4.60 2.80 -6.72
CA SER A 275 5.75 3.70 -6.80
C SER A 275 6.78 3.12 -7.78
N ARG A 276 7.15 3.91 -8.77
CA ARG A 276 8.11 3.53 -9.81
C ARG A 276 9.46 4.13 -9.51
N SER A 277 10.51 3.32 -9.56
CA SER A 277 11.88 3.77 -9.47
C SER A 277 12.40 4.12 -10.87
N ASN A 278 12.87 5.35 -11.01
CA ASN A 278 13.58 5.75 -12.22
C ASN A 278 15.02 5.19 -12.27
N LYS A 279 15.50 4.68 -11.14
CA LYS A 279 16.85 4.14 -11.02
C LYS A 279 16.92 2.68 -11.44
N THR A 280 16.11 1.85 -10.79
CA THR A 280 16.13 0.40 -11.03
C THR A 280 15.20 -0.04 -12.15
N GLY A 281 14.27 0.82 -12.58
CA GLY A 281 13.16 0.46 -13.45
C GLY A 281 12.07 -0.35 -12.73
N TRP A 282 12.25 -0.64 -11.44
CA TRP A 282 11.29 -1.45 -10.68
C TRP A 282 10.06 -0.66 -10.26
N THR A 283 8.98 -1.38 -10.14
CA THR A 283 7.70 -0.86 -9.65
C THR A 283 7.38 -1.55 -8.33
N VAL A 284 7.44 -0.80 -7.23
CA VAL A 284 7.01 -1.26 -5.90
C VAL A 284 5.51 -1.06 -5.78
N VAL A 285 4.78 -2.11 -5.42
CA VAL A 285 3.33 -2.13 -5.36
C VAL A 285 2.88 -2.56 -3.98
N GLY A 286 2.15 -1.69 -3.29
CA GLY A 286 1.44 -2.02 -2.06
C GLY A 286 0.04 -2.50 -2.36
N CYS A 287 -0.33 -3.65 -1.85
CA CYS A 287 -1.64 -4.26 -2.02
C CYS A 287 -2.43 -4.27 -0.72
N MET A 288 -3.63 -3.71 -0.74
CA MET A 288 -4.58 -3.75 0.38
C MET A 288 -5.93 -4.30 -0.06
N SER A 289 -6.52 -5.17 0.75
CA SER A 289 -7.86 -5.70 0.47
C SER A 289 -8.95 -4.68 0.77
N VAL A 290 -9.83 -4.44 -0.20
CA VAL A 290 -11.04 -3.60 -0.02
C VAL A 290 -11.92 -4.13 1.11
N SER A 291 -11.98 -5.44 1.33
CA SER A 291 -12.75 -6.05 2.42
C SER A 291 -12.24 -5.64 3.81
N GLU A 292 -10.93 -5.43 3.97
CA GLU A 292 -10.35 -4.92 5.22
C GLU A 292 -10.74 -3.46 5.47
N LEU A 293 -10.69 -2.62 4.44
CA LEU A 293 -11.13 -1.22 4.50
C LEU A 293 -12.61 -1.12 4.86
N LEU A 294 -13.45 -1.95 4.23
CA LEU A 294 -14.88 -2.00 4.51
C LEU A 294 -15.16 -2.48 5.94
N ARG A 295 -14.39 -3.43 6.47
CA ARG A 295 -14.55 -3.88 7.87
C ARG A 295 -14.25 -2.77 8.87
N LYS A 296 -13.19 -1.97 8.66
CA LYS A 296 -12.91 -0.79 9.48
C LYS A 296 -14.04 0.23 9.39
N SER A 297 -14.55 0.47 8.18
CA SER A 297 -15.70 1.34 7.94
C SER A 297 -16.96 0.83 8.67
N ASN A 298 -17.26 -0.47 8.60
CA ASN A 298 -18.44 -1.05 9.24
C ASN A 298 -18.38 -0.96 10.78
N GLN A 299 -17.21 -1.08 11.39
CA GLN A 299 -17.03 -0.86 12.82
C GLN A 299 -17.36 0.58 13.23
N ALA A 300 -16.88 1.57 12.48
CA ALA A 300 -17.24 2.96 12.71
C ALA A 300 -18.75 3.20 12.50
N GLN A 301 -19.33 2.60 11.46
CA GLN A 301 -20.77 2.72 11.16
C GLN A 301 -21.65 2.14 12.26
N SER A 302 -21.27 1.04 12.91
CA SER A 302 -22.05 0.45 14.01
C SER A 302 -22.17 1.41 15.20
N ILE A 303 -21.13 2.19 15.47
CA ILE A 303 -21.15 3.23 16.51
C ILE A 303 -22.14 4.35 16.14
N TYR A 304 -22.13 4.81 14.88
CA TYR A 304 -23.08 5.83 14.41
C TYR A 304 -24.53 5.34 14.51
N VAL A 305 -24.82 4.08 14.18
CA VAL A 305 -26.15 3.49 14.31
C VAL A 305 -26.59 3.49 15.77
N LEU A 306 -25.71 3.10 16.69
CA LEU A 306 -26.03 3.08 18.12
C LEU A 306 -26.31 4.49 18.67
N ILE A 307 -25.45 5.47 18.33
CA ILE A 307 -25.66 6.88 18.72
C ILE A 307 -26.97 7.41 18.13
N SER A 308 -27.25 7.11 16.86
CA SER A 308 -28.48 7.53 16.20
C SER A 308 -29.74 6.95 16.86
N ALA A 309 -29.68 5.67 17.26
CA ALA A 309 -30.78 5.04 17.98
C ALA A 309 -31.02 5.72 19.33
N LEU A 310 -29.95 6.05 20.06
CA LEU A 310 -30.05 6.79 21.32
C LEU A 310 -30.65 8.18 21.10
N LEU A 311 -30.16 8.91 20.11
CA LEU A 311 -30.69 10.26 19.75
C LEU A 311 -32.16 10.20 19.34
N MET A 312 -32.60 9.15 18.63
CA MET A 312 -34.01 8.97 18.28
C MET A 312 -34.89 8.80 19.52
N ILE A 313 -34.43 8.03 20.53
CA ILE A 313 -35.18 7.89 21.81
C ILE A 313 -35.26 9.24 22.49
N VAL A 314 -34.18 9.99 22.61
CA VAL A 314 -34.16 11.34 23.21
C VAL A 314 -35.10 12.27 22.47
N ALA A 315 -35.08 12.25 21.14
CA ALA A 315 -35.95 13.07 20.29
C ALA A 315 -37.44 12.77 20.52
N LEU A 316 -37.82 11.48 20.71
CA LEU A 316 -39.18 11.09 21.02
C LEU A 316 -39.61 11.60 22.39
N LEU A 317 -38.75 11.49 23.40
CA LEU A 317 -39.05 12.00 24.76
C LEU A 317 -39.19 13.52 24.75
N PHE A 318 -38.29 14.20 24.07
CA PHE A 318 -38.29 15.65 23.94
C PHE A 318 -39.53 16.16 23.17
N SER A 319 -39.88 15.48 22.07
CA SER A 319 -41.07 15.79 21.29
C SER A 319 -42.36 15.67 22.15
N ARG A 320 -42.44 14.61 23.00
CA ARG A 320 -43.55 14.42 23.93
C ARG A 320 -43.60 15.51 25.00
N PHE A 321 -42.44 15.90 25.52
CA PHE A 321 -42.34 17.00 26.51
C PHE A 321 -42.81 18.34 25.88
N LEU A 322 -42.30 18.70 24.72
CA LEU A 322 -42.71 19.92 24.02
C LEU A 322 -44.19 19.95 23.68
N ALA A 323 -44.72 18.84 23.15
CA ALA A 323 -46.14 18.75 22.84
C ALA A 323 -47.03 18.98 24.06
N LYS A 324 -46.65 18.45 25.23
CA LYS A 324 -47.37 18.64 26.50
C LYS A 324 -47.22 20.10 26.99
N SER A 325 -46.00 20.63 26.99
CA SER A 325 -45.69 21.99 27.50
C SER A 325 -46.41 23.09 26.70
N LEU A 326 -46.48 22.94 25.38
CA LEU A 326 -47.16 23.91 24.52
C LEU A 326 -48.70 23.78 24.56
N THR A 327 -49.22 22.57 24.70
CA THR A 327 -50.66 22.34 24.59
C THR A 327 -51.38 22.57 25.91
N TYR A 328 -50.72 22.33 27.05
CA TYR A 328 -51.33 22.45 28.37
C TYR A 328 -51.87 23.89 28.68
N PRO A 329 -51.08 24.98 28.45
CA PRO A 329 -51.59 26.34 28.65
C PRO A 329 -52.74 26.69 27.71
N LEU A 330 -52.68 26.23 26.44
CA LEU A 330 -53.73 26.46 25.46
C LEU A 330 -55.06 25.79 25.81
N GLN A 331 -55.00 24.59 26.37
CA GLN A 331 -56.18 23.88 26.86
C GLN A 331 -56.80 24.58 28.07
N ARG A 332 -56.00 25.04 29.03
CA ARG A 332 -56.47 25.83 30.17
C ARG A 332 -57.17 27.12 29.73
N LEU A 333 -56.57 27.85 28.78
CA LEU A 333 -57.19 29.03 28.22
C LEU A 333 -58.53 28.74 27.55
N ARG A 334 -58.60 27.71 26.71
CA ARG A 334 -59.84 27.29 26.06
C ARG A 334 -60.92 26.93 27.06
N ASP A 335 -60.56 26.15 28.08
CA ASP A 335 -61.49 25.65 29.10
C ASP A 335 -62.00 26.84 29.98
N SER A 336 -61.14 27.83 30.29
CA SER A 336 -61.54 29.06 30.95
C SER A 336 -62.48 29.89 30.07
N MET A 337 -62.19 30.05 28.79
CA MET A 337 -63.06 30.78 27.85
C MET A 337 -64.42 30.07 27.66
N SER A 338 -64.47 28.73 27.66
CA SER A 338 -65.69 27.94 27.59
C SER A 338 -66.59 28.21 28.82
N ARG A 339 -65.98 28.23 30.02
CA ARG A 339 -66.73 28.56 31.28
C ARG A 339 -67.31 29.97 31.30
N VAL A 340 -66.53 30.95 30.81
CA VAL A 340 -67.03 32.33 30.68
C VAL A 340 -68.21 32.40 29.70
N GLN A 341 -68.16 31.65 28.59
CA GLN A 341 -69.24 31.59 27.60
C GLN A 341 -70.50 30.92 28.16
N GLU A 342 -70.36 29.99 29.11
CA GLU A 342 -71.46 29.32 29.82
C GLU A 342 -72.02 30.16 31.00
N GLY A 343 -71.47 31.40 31.22
CA GLY A 343 -71.97 32.30 32.23
C GLY A 343 -71.43 32.13 33.65
N HIS A 344 -70.39 31.32 33.80
CA HIS A 344 -69.67 31.13 35.05
C HIS A 344 -68.45 32.06 35.13
N PHE A 345 -68.60 33.19 35.80
CA PHE A 345 -67.59 34.24 35.94
C PHE A 345 -66.65 34.07 37.15
N ASP A 346 -66.98 33.17 38.07
CA ASP A 346 -66.20 32.90 39.26
C ASP A 346 -64.99 32.01 38.93
N GLY A 347 -63.76 32.50 39.09
CA GLY A 347 -62.52 31.80 38.87
C GLY A 347 -61.91 31.89 37.48
N ALA A 348 -62.18 32.99 36.74
CA ALA A 348 -61.63 33.24 35.40
C ALA A 348 -60.16 33.70 35.40
N ASP A 349 -59.51 33.86 36.57
CA ASP A 349 -58.09 34.19 36.65
C ASP A 349 -57.23 32.96 36.34
N VAL A 350 -56.63 32.96 35.18
CA VAL A 350 -55.66 31.94 34.79
C VAL A 350 -54.26 32.40 35.24
N GLU A 351 -53.81 31.95 36.42
CA GLU A 351 -52.39 32.04 36.78
C GLU A 351 -51.58 31.23 35.76
N ILE A 352 -50.80 31.90 34.94
CA ILE A 352 -49.81 31.29 34.06
C ILE A 352 -48.48 31.30 34.82
N ASP A 353 -48.15 30.19 35.50
CA ASP A 353 -46.80 29.96 36.02
C ASP A 353 -45.82 29.95 34.86
N SER A 354 -44.88 30.89 34.82
CA SER A 354 -43.80 31.07 33.87
C SER A 354 -42.64 30.13 34.11
#